data_1ecf70b3ab245e3e6387498d08b99810
#
_entry.id   1ecf70b3ab245e3e6387498d08b99810
#
_cell.length_a   1.000
_cell.length_b   1.000
_cell.length_c   1.000
_cell.angle_alpha   90.00
_cell.angle_beta   90.00
_cell.angle_gamma   90.00
#
_symmetry.space_group_name_H-M   'P 1'
#
loop_
_entity.id
_entity.type
_entity.pdbx_description
1 polymer ?
#
loop_
_entity_poly.entity_id
_entity_poly.type
_entity_poly.pdbx_seq_one_letter_code
_entity_poly.pdbx_strand_id
1 'polypeptide(L)'
;MWKVVLKRVLVMIPQLFILSVLVFGLAKLMPGDPFSGLAENPKISQEQIEAIRQASGFYEPWYQQYLTWLKNFFNGDFGLSYTTGKSVGTLLGERIFNTFNLSLFTAVLMYAIAIPMGMYAGRHNGSKFDKFVNFYNFFFLAIPSFVLYLFMIALFGFGLGWFPTSGSVDVNLDPGTFAYYINKLQHLILPGICLALLSTVSTVQYLRNEVIEAKQSDYVKTARAKGVPVNKVYSGHIFRNSILPIAAFFGFSITGLFSGGIFVETIFGYPGMGQLFYQSIQDRDYSVVTTLMLFSGFLTLMGSMLSDIIMAIVDPRIKLD
;
A
#
# COMPACT_ATOMS: atom_id res chain seq x y z
N MET A 1 24.64 12.27 4.56
CA MET A 1 23.81 11.26 3.84
C MET A 1 24.19 9.82 4.18
N TRP A 2 25.44 9.36 3.88
CA TRP A 2 25.83 7.96 4.15
C TRP A 2 25.67 7.53 5.61
N LYS A 3 26.08 8.36 6.57
CA LYS A 3 25.93 8.07 8.01
C LYS A 3 24.46 7.91 8.43
N VAL A 4 23.56 8.71 7.85
CA VAL A 4 22.11 8.60 8.11
C VAL A 4 21.58 7.27 7.59
N VAL A 5 21.91 6.90 6.36
CA VAL A 5 21.51 5.62 5.77
C VAL A 5 22.02 4.45 6.61
N LEU A 6 23.31 4.48 6.98
CA LEU A 6 23.92 3.44 7.79
C LEU A 6 23.24 3.30 9.17
N LYS A 7 23.01 4.43 9.87
CA LYS A 7 22.31 4.44 11.17
C LYS A 7 20.90 3.84 11.02
N ARG A 8 20.16 4.20 9.97
CA ARG A 8 18.80 3.68 9.70
C ARG A 8 18.83 2.18 9.40
N VAL A 9 19.75 1.72 8.57
CA VAL A 9 19.89 0.28 8.29
C VAL A 9 20.24 -0.50 9.58
N LEU A 10 21.15 0.02 10.41
CA LEU A 10 21.50 -0.62 11.68
C LEU A 10 20.31 -0.71 12.65
N VAL A 11 19.43 0.31 12.67
CA VAL A 11 18.21 0.29 13.50
C VAL A 11 17.14 -0.64 12.89
N MET A 12 17.06 -0.73 11.56
CA MET A 12 16.11 -1.60 10.87
C MET A 12 16.36 -3.09 11.14
N ILE A 13 17.60 -3.52 11.28
CA ILE A 13 17.94 -4.93 11.55
C ILE A 13 17.27 -5.46 12.81
N PRO A 14 17.48 -4.85 14.02
CA PRO A 14 16.79 -5.33 15.22
C PRO A 14 15.26 -5.20 15.14
N GLN A 15 14.73 -4.21 14.45
CA GLN A 15 13.29 -4.07 14.23
C GLN A 15 12.73 -5.23 13.38
N LEU A 16 13.42 -5.59 12.30
CA LEU A 16 13.04 -6.76 11.48
C LEU A 16 13.15 -8.07 12.25
N PHE A 17 14.18 -8.20 13.08
CA PHE A 17 14.34 -9.37 13.93
C PHE A 17 13.17 -9.49 14.93
N ILE A 18 12.85 -8.41 15.66
CA ILE A 18 11.70 -8.39 16.58
C ILE A 18 10.40 -8.69 15.85
N LEU A 19 10.19 -8.05 14.67
CA LEU A 19 9.03 -8.31 13.84
C LEU A 19 8.93 -9.77 13.42
N SER A 20 10.05 -10.40 13.02
CA SER A 20 10.06 -11.81 12.60
C SER A 20 9.68 -12.76 13.74
N VAL A 21 10.16 -12.49 14.96
CA VAL A 21 9.79 -13.26 16.15
C VAL A 21 8.31 -13.10 16.46
N LEU A 22 7.78 -11.85 16.40
CA LEU A 22 6.38 -11.58 16.66
C LEU A 22 5.46 -12.23 15.61
N VAL A 23 5.80 -12.10 14.33
CA VAL A 23 5.01 -12.69 13.22
C VAL A 23 4.99 -14.20 13.32
N PHE A 24 6.14 -14.83 13.58
CA PHE A 24 6.23 -16.28 13.77
C PHE A 24 5.44 -16.73 14.99
N GLY A 25 5.57 -16.01 16.12
CA GLY A 25 4.82 -16.29 17.34
C GLY A 25 3.31 -16.17 17.15
N LEU A 26 2.85 -15.09 16.49
CA LEU A 26 1.43 -14.91 16.16
C LEU A 26 0.89 -16.02 15.26
N ALA A 27 1.66 -16.44 14.25
CA ALA A 27 1.28 -17.54 13.39
C ALA A 27 1.10 -18.84 14.18
N LYS A 28 1.94 -19.09 15.18
CA LYS A 28 1.81 -20.25 16.07
C LYS A 28 0.59 -20.18 17.01
N LEU A 29 0.14 -18.97 17.34
CA LEU A 29 -1.05 -18.74 18.18
C LEU A 29 -2.36 -18.78 17.37
N MET A 30 -2.31 -18.79 16.04
CA MET A 30 -3.51 -18.87 15.21
C MET A 30 -4.23 -20.21 15.51
N PRO A 31 -5.55 -20.19 15.76
CA PRO A 31 -6.30 -21.41 16.09
C PRO A 31 -6.42 -22.33 14.87
N GLY A 32 -6.18 -23.62 15.09
CA GLY A 32 -6.33 -24.67 14.08
C GLY A 32 -5.02 -25.34 13.68
N ASP A 33 -5.13 -26.37 12.86
CA ASP A 33 -4.00 -27.11 12.32
C ASP A 33 -3.56 -26.45 10.99
N PRO A 34 -2.29 -26.03 10.83
CA PRO A 34 -1.78 -25.49 9.58
C PRO A 34 -2.00 -26.38 8.35
N PHE A 35 -2.10 -27.67 8.57
CA PHE A 35 -2.25 -28.68 7.51
C PHE A 35 -3.71 -29.06 7.22
N SER A 36 -4.69 -28.40 7.88
CA SER A 36 -6.11 -28.68 7.67
C SER A 36 -6.54 -28.50 6.21
N GLY A 37 -6.01 -27.51 5.51
CA GLY A 37 -6.26 -27.30 4.07
C GLY A 37 -5.79 -28.46 3.18
N LEU A 38 -4.69 -29.12 3.55
CA LEU A 38 -4.23 -30.33 2.86
C LEU A 38 -5.15 -31.53 3.13
N ALA A 39 -5.73 -31.61 4.33
CA ALA A 39 -6.65 -32.66 4.72
C ALA A 39 -7.99 -32.60 3.96
N GLU A 40 -8.38 -31.46 3.47
CA GLU A 40 -9.57 -31.26 2.63
C GLU A 40 -9.37 -31.72 1.18
N ASN A 41 -8.12 -31.94 0.77
CA ASN A 41 -7.81 -32.39 -0.58
C ASN A 41 -7.91 -33.94 -0.67
N PRO A 42 -8.90 -34.47 -1.41
CA PRO A 42 -9.11 -35.92 -1.49
C PRO A 42 -7.97 -36.68 -2.18
N LYS A 43 -7.04 -36.01 -2.80
CA LYS A 43 -5.87 -36.63 -3.46
C LYS A 43 -4.68 -36.82 -2.52
N ILE A 44 -4.73 -36.30 -1.30
CA ILE A 44 -3.64 -36.36 -0.33
C ILE A 44 -4.06 -37.32 0.80
N SER A 45 -3.29 -38.39 0.99
CA SER A 45 -3.56 -39.32 2.09
C SER A 45 -3.12 -38.76 3.44
N GLN A 46 -3.72 -39.26 4.53
CA GLN A 46 -3.31 -38.90 5.90
C GLN A 46 -1.83 -39.20 6.16
N GLU A 47 -1.30 -40.28 5.59
CA GLU A 47 0.11 -40.64 5.68
C GLU A 47 1.00 -39.62 5.02
N GLN A 48 0.58 -39.06 3.87
CA GLN A 48 1.31 -38.00 3.18
C GLN A 48 1.28 -36.70 4.00
N ILE A 49 0.16 -36.36 4.63
CA ILE A 49 0.06 -35.18 5.49
C ILE A 49 1.00 -35.34 6.69
N GLU A 50 1.04 -36.51 7.29
CA GLU A 50 1.92 -36.78 8.43
C GLU A 50 3.40 -36.74 8.03
N ALA A 51 3.76 -37.24 6.86
CA ALA A 51 5.11 -37.10 6.30
C ALA A 51 5.49 -35.62 6.07
N ILE A 52 4.57 -34.79 5.60
CA ILE A 52 4.78 -33.34 5.43
C ILE A 52 4.96 -32.67 6.79
N ARG A 53 4.18 -33.03 7.82
CA ARG A 53 4.34 -32.51 9.18
C ARG A 53 5.72 -32.81 9.74
N GLN A 54 6.17 -34.05 9.61
CA GLN A 54 7.51 -34.46 10.07
C GLN A 54 8.60 -33.73 9.29
N ALA A 55 8.51 -33.69 7.98
CA ALA A 55 9.48 -33.02 7.11
C ALA A 55 9.57 -31.51 7.36
N SER A 56 8.45 -30.86 7.74
CA SER A 56 8.41 -29.45 8.10
C SER A 56 8.90 -29.13 9.51
N GLY A 57 9.27 -30.15 10.30
CA GLY A 57 9.69 -29.97 11.68
C GLY A 57 8.56 -29.54 12.62
N PHE A 58 7.30 -29.85 12.28
CA PHE A 58 6.12 -29.40 13.06
C PHE A 58 6.16 -29.84 14.54
N TYR A 59 6.78 -30.98 14.83
CA TYR A 59 6.92 -31.53 16.16
C TYR A 59 8.17 -31.04 16.92
N GLU A 60 9.02 -30.28 16.26
CA GLU A 60 10.20 -29.70 16.91
C GLU A 60 9.82 -28.60 17.90
N PRO A 61 10.67 -28.29 18.89
CA PRO A 61 10.48 -27.12 19.74
C PRO A 61 10.36 -25.84 18.94
N TRP A 62 9.52 -24.90 19.40
CA TRP A 62 9.21 -23.66 18.66
C TRP A 62 10.43 -22.84 18.21
N TYR A 63 11.50 -22.83 19.01
CA TYR A 63 12.73 -22.11 18.69
C TYR A 63 13.52 -22.78 17.55
N GLN A 64 13.48 -24.12 17.43
CA GLN A 64 14.08 -24.83 16.29
C GLN A 64 13.29 -24.58 15.02
N GLN A 65 11.97 -24.64 15.11
CA GLN A 65 11.09 -24.28 13.99
C GLN A 65 11.33 -22.85 13.51
N TYR A 66 11.49 -21.89 14.43
CA TYR A 66 11.81 -20.49 14.11
C TYR A 66 13.17 -20.36 13.40
N LEU A 67 14.20 -21.00 13.90
CA LEU A 67 15.53 -20.96 13.31
C LEU A 67 15.56 -21.60 11.91
N THR A 68 14.89 -22.72 11.72
CA THR A 68 14.75 -23.39 10.43
C THR A 68 14.00 -22.50 9.44
N TRP A 69 12.87 -21.93 9.86
CA TRP A 69 12.09 -20.99 9.06
C TRP A 69 12.90 -19.74 8.68
N LEU A 70 13.62 -19.16 9.63
CA LEU A 70 14.47 -17.99 9.38
C LEU A 70 15.61 -18.31 8.39
N LYS A 71 16.26 -19.46 8.53
CA LYS A 71 17.27 -19.94 7.59
C LYS A 71 16.73 -20.09 6.18
N ASN A 72 15.57 -20.72 6.04
CA ASN A 72 14.90 -20.91 4.76
C ASN A 72 14.51 -19.57 4.13
N PHE A 73 13.98 -18.65 4.93
CA PHE A 73 13.63 -17.29 4.49
C PHE A 73 14.84 -16.56 3.87
N PHE A 74 16.02 -16.61 4.51
CA PHE A 74 17.24 -16.00 3.97
C PHE A 74 17.78 -16.72 2.71
N ASN A 75 17.42 -17.96 2.49
CA ASN A 75 17.73 -18.70 1.27
C ASN A 75 16.71 -18.45 0.14
N GLY A 76 15.70 -17.58 0.37
CA GLY A 76 14.64 -17.30 -0.60
C GLY A 76 13.54 -18.37 -0.64
N ASP A 77 13.55 -19.32 0.28
CA ASP A 77 12.51 -20.32 0.45
C ASP A 77 11.49 -19.82 1.51
N PHE A 78 10.38 -19.33 1.02
CA PHE A 78 9.26 -18.85 1.85
C PHE A 78 8.25 -19.94 2.21
N GLY A 79 8.55 -21.19 1.85
CA GLY A 79 7.68 -22.34 2.07
C GLY A 79 6.64 -22.53 0.97
N LEU A 80 5.77 -23.52 1.20
CA LEU A 80 4.66 -23.83 0.32
C LEU A 80 3.35 -23.31 0.92
N SER A 81 2.46 -22.83 0.06
CA SER A 81 1.07 -22.58 0.41
C SER A 81 0.37 -23.90 0.67
N TYR A 82 -0.21 -24.06 1.83
CA TYR A 82 -0.93 -25.27 2.18
C TYR A 82 -2.27 -25.41 1.44
N THR A 83 -2.84 -24.30 0.99
CA THR A 83 -4.11 -24.28 0.25
C THR A 83 -3.91 -24.60 -1.24
N THR A 84 -2.90 -24.00 -1.86
CA THR A 84 -2.70 -24.10 -3.31
C THR A 84 -1.61 -25.08 -3.72
N GLY A 85 -0.74 -25.49 -2.80
CA GLY A 85 0.43 -26.34 -3.08
C GLY A 85 1.55 -25.63 -3.87
N LYS A 86 1.39 -24.34 -4.20
CA LYS A 86 2.41 -23.56 -4.89
C LYS A 86 3.43 -23.00 -3.90
N SER A 87 4.66 -22.69 -4.38
CA SER A 87 5.60 -21.94 -3.56
C SER A 87 5.06 -20.54 -3.28
N VAL A 88 5.27 -20.05 -2.04
CA VAL A 88 4.83 -18.72 -1.62
C VAL A 88 5.49 -17.64 -2.49
N GLY A 89 6.77 -17.81 -2.86
CA GLY A 89 7.46 -16.88 -3.76
C GLY A 89 6.78 -16.74 -5.12
N THR A 90 6.28 -17.84 -5.70
CA THR A 90 5.52 -17.82 -6.96
C THR A 90 4.21 -17.05 -6.80
N LEU A 91 3.46 -17.32 -5.73
CA LEU A 91 2.19 -16.63 -5.44
C LEU A 91 2.40 -15.12 -5.29
N LEU A 92 3.44 -14.69 -4.57
CA LEU A 92 3.78 -13.28 -4.45
C LEU A 92 4.12 -12.67 -5.81
N GLY A 93 4.95 -13.35 -6.60
CA GLY A 93 5.35 -12.90 -7.94
C GLY A 93 4.16 -12.70 -8.89
N GLU A 94 3.16 -13.58 -8.83
CA GLU A 94 1.92 -13.47 -9.63
C GLU A 94 1.07 -12.24 -9.23
N ARG A 95 1.13 -11.80 -7.96
CA ARG A 95 0.25 -10.77 -7.38
C ARG A 95 0.88 -9.38 -7.28
N ILE A 96 2.19 -9.29 -7.07
CA ILE A 96 2.89 -8.04 -6.76
C ILE A 96 2.75 -6.99 -7.86
N PHE A 97 2.81 -7.39 -9.13
CA PHE A 97 2.68 -6.47 -10.27
C PHE A 97 1.25 -5.92 -10.41
N ASN A 98 0.23 -6.69 -10.05
CA ASN A 98 -1.14 -6.21 -10.06
C ASN A 98 -1.33 -5.13 -8.98
N THR A 99 -0.92 -5.41 -7.75
CA THR A 99 -0.94 -4.41 -6.68
C THR A 99 -0.14 -3.16 -7.04
N PHE A 100 1.06 -3.33 -7.58
CA PHE A 100 1.89 -2.20 -8.02
C PHE A 100 1.16 -1.32 -9.05
N ASN A 101 0.57 -1.92 -10.09
CA ASN A 101 -0.14 -1.18 -11.13
C ASN A 101 -1.34 -0.43 -10.57
N LEU A 102 -2.15 -1.08 -9.70
CA LEU A 102 -3.30 -0.45 -9.06
C LEU A 102 -2.88 0.72 -8.17
N SER A 103 -1.87 0.50 -7.33
CA SER A 103 -1.37 1.52 -6.41
C SER A 103 -0.69 2.68 -7.14
N LEU A 104 0.06 2.41 -8.21
CA LEU A 104 0.69 3.44 -9.03
C LEU A 104 -0.35 4.32 -9.72
N PHE A 105 -1.35 3.69 -10.36
CA PHE A 105 -2.46 4.42 -10.98
C PHE A 105 -3.19 5.29 -9.95
N THR A 106 -3.50 4.70 -8.78
CA THR A 106 -4.12 5.41 -7.65
C THR A 106 -3.28 6.61 -7.21
N ALA A 107 -1.98 6.43 -7.00
CA ALA A 107 -1.08 7.49 -6.55
C ALA A 107 -0.98 8.63 -7.57
N VAL A 108 -0.84 8.33 -8.86
CA VAL A 108 -0.81 9.33 -9.92
C VAL A 108 -2.12 10.13 -9.94
N LEU A 109 -3.26 9.45 -9.90
CA LEU A 109 -4.57 10.09 -9.92
C LEU A 109 -4.80 10.93 -8.64
N MET A 110 -4.45 10.38 -7.48
CA MET A 110 -4.54 11.06 -6.18
C MET A 110 -3.75 12.37 -6.18
N TYR A 111 -2.47 12.34 -6.56
CA TYR A 111 -1.65 13.55 -6.58
C TYR A 111 -2.08 14.54 -7.66
N ALA A 112 -2.52 14.07 -8.83
CA ALA A 112 -3.05 14.91 -9.90
C ALA A 112 -4.30 15.69 -9.48
N ILE A 113 -5.13 15.12 -8.60
CA ILE A 113 -6.33 15.76 -8.05
C ILE A 113 -5.97 16.58 -6.80
N ALA A 114 -5.25 15.99 -5.84
CA ALA A 114 -5.05 16.57 -4.52
C ALA A 114 -4.19 17.82 -4.55
N ILE A 115 -3.13 17.86 -5.36
CA ILE A 115 -2.22 19.01 -5.40
C ILE A 115 -2.92 20.26 -5.92
N PRO A 116 -3.56 20.27 -7.11
CA PRO A 116 -4.28 21.45 -7.58
C PRO A 116 -5.43 21.86 -6.65
N MET A 117 -6.19 20.86 -6.16
CA MET A 117 -7.35 21.09 -5.30
C MET A 117 -6.96 21.72 -3.97
N GLY A 118 -5.95 21.20 -3.28
CA GLY A 118 -5.44 21.72 -2.01
C GLY A 118 -4.80 23.12 -2.17
N MET A 119 -3.98 23.30 -3.21
CA MET A 119 -3.36 24.59 -3.52
C MET A 119 -4.39 25.67 -3.83
N TYR A 120 -5.38 25.36 -4.67
CA TYR A 120 -6.40 26.34 -5.04
C TYR A 120 -7.32 26.69 -3.87
N ALA A 121 -7.76 25.69 -3.07
CA ALA A 121 -8.58 25.90 -1.89
C ALA A 121 -7.82 26.73 -0.82
N GLY A 122 -6.56 26.41 -0.53
CA GLY A 122 -5.73 27.15 0.41
C GLY A 122 -5.46 28.60 -0.05
N ARG A 123 -5.24 28.79 -1.37
CA ARG A 123 -5.07 30.13 -1.96
C ARG A 123 -6.33 30.98 -1.77
N HIS A 124 -7.51 30.43 -2.03
CA HIS A 124 -8.79 31.13 -1.99
C HIS A 124 -9.63 30.69 -0.79
N ASN A 125 -8.99 30.65 0.39
CA ASN A 125 -9.64 30.29 1.65
C ASN A 125 -10.91 31.12 1.90
N GLY A 126 -11.99 30.44 2.29
CA GLY A 126 -13.34 31.03 2.51
C GLY A 126 -14.20 31.16 1.24
N SER A 127 -13.66 30.89 0.04
CA SER A 127 -14.40 30.92 -1.22
C SER A 127 -15.41 29.75 -1.31
N LYS A 128 -16.31 29.83 -2.32
CA LYS A 128 -17.24 28.73 -2.61
C LYS A 128 -16.53 27.42 -2.94
N PHE A 129 -15.39 27.50 -3.66
CA PHE A 129 -14.57 26.32 -3.96
C PHE A 129 -13.96 25.74 -2.69
N ASP A 130 -13.44 26.55 -1.78
CA ASP A 130 -12.90 26.10 -0.51
C ASP A 130 -13.98 25.40 0.35
N LYS A 131 -15.21 25.94 0.36
CA LYS A 131 -16.34 25.29 1.04
C LYS A 131 -16.69 23.95 0.40
N PHE A 132 -16.65 23.86 -0.94
CA PHE A 132 -16.85 22.59 -1.67
C PHE A 132 -15.76 21.58 -1.32
N VAL A 133 -14.48 21.99 -1.25
CA VAL A 133 -13.36 21.13 -0.87
C VAL A 133 -13.52 20.59 0.56
N ASN A 134 -13.94 21.45 1.49
CA ASN A 134 -14.23 20.99 2.85
C ASN A 134 -15.40 20.00 2.88
N PHE A 135 -16.48 20.26 2.14
CA PHE A 135 -17.60 19.32 2.01
C PHE A 135 -17.15 17.98 1.42
N TYR A 136 -16.35 17.99 0.35
CA TYR A 136 -15.74 16.82 -0.26
C TYR A 136 -14.94 16.00 0.77
N ASN A 137 -14.06 16.67 1.52
CA ASN A 137 -13.24 16.00 2.53
C ASN A 137 -14.09 15.36 3.63
N PHE A 138 -15.09 16.07 4.17
CA PHE A 138 -15.98 15.50 5.19
C PHE A 138 -16.81 14.34 4.65
N PHE A 139 -17.31 14.46 3.42
CA PHE A 139 -18.10 13.43 2.78
C PHE A 139 -17.32 12.11 2.62
N PHE A 140 -16.11 12.18 2.03
CA PHE A 140 -15.30 10.98 1.82
C PHE A 140 -14.67 10.45 3.11
N LEU A 141 -14.46 11.29 4.13
CA LEU A 141 -14.02 10.84 5.45
C LEU A 141 -15.12 10.09 6.21
N ALA A 142 -16.37 10.50 6.04
CA ALA A 142 -17.51 9.92 6.73
C ALA A 142 -17.97 8.57 6.14
N ILE A 143 -17.70 8.32 4.86
CA ILE A 143 -18.12 7.08 4.19
C ILE A 143 -17.13 5.97 4.50
N PRO A 144 -17.56 4.82 5.05
CA PRO A 144 -16.71 3.63 5.13
C PRO A 144 -16.24 3.20 3.75
N SER A 145 -14.95 2.93 3.59
CA SER A 145 -14.35 2.63 2.29
C SER A 145 -15.04 1.49 1.54
N PHE A 146 -15.39 0.41 2.24
CA PHE A 146 -16.07 -0.73 1.63
C PHE A 146 -17.46 -0.38 1.09
N VAL A 147 -18.19 0.55 1.73
CA VAL A 147 -19.50 1.02 1.25
C VAL A 147 -19.35 1.78 -0.06
N LEU A 148 -18.32 2.65 -0.16
CA LEU A 148 -17.99 3.34 -1.40
C LEU A 148 -17.69 2.34 -2.53
N TYR A 149 -16.87 1.31 -2.25
CA TYR A 149 -16.49 0.31 -3.25
C TYR A 149 -17.71 -0.47 -3.75
N LEU A 150 -18.56 -0.93 -2.84
CA LEU A 150 -19.78 -1.64 -3.19
C LEU A 150 -20.76 -0.76 -3.99
N PHE A 151 -20.91 0.50 -3.61
CA PHE A 151 -21.75 1.46 -4.34
C PHE A 151 -21.22 1.71 -5.75
N MET A 152 -19.92 1.94 -5.89
CA MET A 152 -19.28 2.21 -7.18
C MET A 152 -19.37 1.01 -8.13
N ILE A 153 -19.15 -0.22 -7.63
CA ILE A 153 -19.28 -1.42 -8.45
C ILE A 153 -20.73 -1.69 -8.83
N ALA A 154 -21.68 -1.46 -7.92
CA ALA A 154 -23.10 -1.62 -8.20
C ALA A 154 -23.59 -0.62 -9.26
N LEU A 155 -23.17 0.64 -9.16
CA LEU A 155 -23.62 1.69 -10.08
C LEU A 155 -22.89 1.58 -11.43
N PHE A 156 -21.56 1.60 -11.43
CA PHE A 156 -20.76 1.72 -12.67
C PHE A 156 -20.42 0.37 -13.30
N GLY A 157 -20.37 -0.70 -12.51
CA GLY A 157 -20.14 -2.05 -12.99
C GLY A 157 -21.43 -2.71 -13.46
N PHE A 158 -22.35 -2.95 -12.52
CA PHE A 158 -23.60 -3.69 -12.81
C PHE A 158 -24.70 -2.80 -13.42
N GLY A 159 -24.91 -1.57 -12.91
CA GLY A 159 -26.00 -0.72 -13.34
C GLY A 159 -25.78 -0.11 -14.72
N LEU A 160 -24.63 0.49 -14.95
CA LEU A 160 -24.29 1.19 -16.19
C LEU A 160 -23.45 0.32 -17.15
N GLY A 161 -22.81 -0.74 -16.66
CA GLY A 161 -21.96 -1.60 -17.48
C GLY A 161 -20.72 -0.91 -18.06
N TRP A 162 -20.23 0.19 -17.42
CA TRP A 162 -19.11 0.96 -17.95
C TRP A 162 -17.76 0.32 -17.66
N PHE A 163 -17.65 -0.39 -16.54
CA PHE A 163 -16.41 -0.99 -16.10
C PHE A 163 -16.60 -2.46 -15.72
N PRO A 164 -15.56 -3.29 -15.85
CA PRO A 164 -15.56 -4.65 -15.34
C PRO A 164 -15.80 -4.68 -13.83
N THR A 165 -16.51 -5.73 -13.38
CA THR A 165 -16.91 -5.87 -11.98
C THR A 165 -15.92 -6.66 -11.14
N SER A 166 -15.03 -7.45 -11.77
CA SER A 166 -14.03 -8.26 -11.05
C SER A 166 -12.85 -8.64 -11.92
N GLY A 167 -11.74 -9.02 -11.25
CA GLY A 167 -10.53 -9.47 -11.91
C GLY A 167 -9.58 -8.36 -12.30
N SER A 168 -8.48 -8.71 -12.96
CA SER A 168 -7.49 -7.77 -13.50
C SER A 168 -7.40 -7.76 -15.02
N VAL A 169 -8.03 -8.73 -15.67
CA VAL A 169 -8.10 -8.90 -17.12
C VAL A 169 -9.08 -10.02 -17.46
N ASP A 170 -9.70 -9.99 -18.62
CA ASP A 170 -10.55 -11.06 -19.13
C ASP A 170 -9.73 -12.30 -19.49
N VAL A 171 -10.18 -13.46 -19.06
CA VAL A 171 -9.47 -14.75 -19.21
C VAL A 171 -9.31 -15.20 -20.68
N ASN A 172 -10.11 -14.65 -21.60
CA ASN A 172 -10.11 -15.01 -23.01
C ASN A 172 -9.12 -14.20 -23.85
N LEU A 173 -8.34 -13.29 -23.24
CA LEU A 173 -7.39 -12.43 -23.94
C LEU A 173 -5.97 -12.96 -23.81
N ASP A 174 -5.31 -13.11 -24.95
CA ASP A 174 -3.92 -13.57 -24.98
C ASP A 174 -2.95 -12.54 -24.42
N PRO A 175 -2.09 -12.91 -23.44
CA PRO A 175 -1.06 -12.03 -22.90
C PRO A 175 -0.14 -11.48 -24.02
N GLY A 176 0.17 -10.18 -23.91
CA GLY A 176 1.05 -9.49 -24.88
C GLY A 176 0.32 -8.84 -26.05
N THR A 177 -0.97 -9.06 -26.22
CA THR A 177 -1.77 -8.36 -27.26
C THR A 177 -2.14 -6.94 -26.78
N PHE A 178 -2.36 -6.02 -27.73
CA PHE A 178 -2.84 -4.67 -27.41
C PHE A 178 -4.19 -4.70 -26.67
N ALA A 179 -5.10 -5.59 -27.08
CA ALA A 179 -6.38 -5.81 -26.43
C ALA A 179 -6.24 -6.21 -24.96
N TYR A 180 -5.28 -7.08 -24.65
CA TYR A 180 -4.96 -7.49 -23.27
C TYR A 180 -4.59 -6.28 -22.39
N TYR A 181 -3.71 -5.40 -22.86
CA TYR A 181 -3.29 -4.23 -22.07
C TYR A 181 -4.41 -3.19 -21.89
N ILE A 182 -5.23 -2.98 -22.91
CA ILE A 182 -6.41 -2.08 -22.80
C ILE A 182 -7.42 -2.65 -21.82
N ASN A 183 -7.71 -3.94 -21.90
CA ASN A 183 -8.63 -4.61 -20.97
C ASN A 183 -8.10 -4.56 -19.53
N LYS A 184 -6.79 -4.79 -19.33
CA LYS A 184 -6.13 -4.66 -18.02
C LYS A 184 -6.27 -3.24 -17.46
N LEU A 185 -6.16 -2.21 -18.29
CA LEU A 185 -6.40 -0.83 -17.88
C LEU A 185 -7.87 -0.60 -17.49
N GLN A 186 -8.84 -1.15 -18.22
CA GLN A 186 -10.26 -1.04 -17.87
C GLN A 186 -10.59 -1.62 -16.50
N HIS A 187 -10.01 -2.79 -16.14
CA HIS A 187 -10.17 -3.41 -14.82
C HIS A 187 -9.52 -2.59 -13.69
N LEU A 188 -8.55 -1.76 -14.02
CA LEU A 188 -7.80 -0.96 -13.06
C LEU A 188 -8.49 0.38 -12.74
N ILE A 189 -9.27 0.94 -13.69
CA ILE A 189 -9.82 2.31 -13.57
C ILE A 189 -10.76 2.44 -12.37
N LEU A 190 -11.78 1.59 -12.26
CA LEU A 190 -12.81 1.75 -11.22
C LEU A 190 -12.25 1.57 -9.80
N PRO A 191 -11.53 0.48 -9.47
CA PRO A 191 -10.92 0.34 -8.15
C PRO A 191 -9.88 1.44 -7.87
N GLY A 192 -9.11 1.87 -8.87
CA GLY A 192 -8.13 2.94 -8.73
C GLY A 192 -8.76 4.31 -8.46
N ILE A 193 -9.88 4.65 -9.12
CA ILE A 193 -10.66 5.86 -8.83
C ILE A 193 -11.18 5.81 -7.38
N CYS A 194 -11.75 4.69 -6.96
CA CYS A 194 -12.26 4.54 -5.60
C CYS A 194 -11.19 4.79 -4.53
N LEU A 195 -10.02 4.18 -4.71
CA LEU A 195 -8.87 4.40 -3.83
C LEU A 195 -8.37 5.85 -3.87
N ALA A 196 -8.27 6.44 -5.07
CA ALA A 196 -7.79 7.80 -5.25
C ALA A 196 -8.70 8.81 -4.56
N LEU A 197 -10.02 8.70 -4.70
CA LEU A 197 -11.00 9.58 -4.05
C LEU A 197 -10.84 9.60 -2.53
N LEU A 198 -10.65 8.44 -1.90
CA LEU A 198 -10.43 8.33 -0.45
C LEU A 198 -9.06 8.86 -0.04
N SER A 199 -8.02 8.55 -0.81
CA SER A 199 -6.64 8.93 -0.49
C SER A 199 -6.37 10.43 -0.70
N THR A 200 -7.15 11.11 -1.56
CA THR A 200 -7.02 12.57 -1.76
C THR A 200 -7.36 13.37 -0.51
N VAL A 201 -8.26 12.88 0.34
CA VAL A 201 -8.80 13.63 1.49
C VAL A 201 -7.69 14.20 2.38
N SER A 202 -6.81 13.33 2.88
CA SER A 202 -5.72 13.75 3.77
C SER A 202 -4.73 14.67 3.07
N THR A 203 -4.35 14.35 1.84
CA THR A 203 -3.38 15.15 1.07
C THR A 203 -3.92 16.54 0.74
N VAL A 204 -5.20 16.64 0.34
CA VAL A 204 -5.88 17.93 0.12
C VAL A 204 -5.94 18.75 1.38
N GLN A 205 -6.35 18.14 2.50
CA GLN A 205 -6.48 18.80 3.79
C GLN A 205 -5.13 19.35 4.27
N TYR A 206 -4.09 18.53 4.22
CA TYR A 206 -2.73 18.96 4.58
C TYR A 206 -2.26 20.12 3.73
N LEU A 207 -2.30 19.97 2.41
CA LEU A 207 -1.79 20.98 1.49
C LEU A 207 -2.56 22.30 1.62
N ARG A 208 -3.90 22.23 1.76
CA ARG A 208 -4.74 23.39 1.99
C ARG A 208 -4.34 24.14 3.27
N ASN A 209 -4.16 23.44 4.38
CA ASN A 209 -3.80 24.04 5.65
C ASN A 209 -2.39 24.68 5.59
N GLU A 210 -1.42 23.98 5.03
CA GLU A 210 -0.06 24.47 4.84
C GLU A 210 -0.04 25.74 3.97
N VAL A 211 -0.84 25.79 2.90
CA VAL A 211 -0.94 26.99 2.04
C VAL A 211 -1.56 28.15 2.81
N ILE A 212 -2.57 27.91 3.66
CA ILE A 212 -3.20 28.95 4.49
C ILE A 212 -2.18 29.53 5.48
N GLU A 213 -1.40 28.67 6.15
CA GLU A 213 -0.36 29.09 7.09
C GLU A 213 0.79 29.82 6.38
N ALA A 214 1.30 29.25 5.31
CA ALA A 214 2.38 29.84 4.52
C ALA A 214 2.07 31.25 4.01
N LYS A 215 0.81 31.54 3.67
CA LYS A 215 0.38 32.90 3.23
C LYS A 215 0.66 33.99 4.27
N GLN A 216 0.70 33.65 5.54
CA GLN A 216 0.87 34.60 6.64
C GLN A 216 2.34 34.77 7.05
N SER A 217 3.24 33.93 6.52
CA SER A 217 4.65 33.91 6.88
C SER A 217 5.42 35.16 6.38
N ASP A 218 6.50 35.51 7.09
CA ASP A 218 7.27 36.73 6.82
C ASP A 218 8.04 36.65 5.49
N TYR A 219 8.44 35.43 5.06
CA TYR A 219 9.07 35.28 3.74
C TYR A 219 8.11 35.57 2.58
N VAL A 220 6.80 35.33 2.75
CA VAL A 220 5.78 35.68 1.76
C VAL A 220 5.55 37.20 1.75
N LYS A 221 5.48 37.85 2.93
CA LYS A 221 5.37 39.31 3.06
C LYS A 221 6.56 39.97 2.39
N THR A 222 7.78 39.50 2.64
CA THR A 222 9.02 39.99 2.04
C THR A 222 9.01 39.84 0.51
N ALA A 223 8.59 38.68 -0.01
CA ALA A 223 8.50 38.45 -1.45
C ALA A 223 7.52 39.42 -2.12
N ARG A 224 6.36 39.65 -1.49
CA ARG A 224 5.38 40.66 -1.97
C ARG A 224 5.91 42.09 -1.93
N ALA A 225 6.60 42.47 -0.84
CA ALA A 225 7.22 43.80 -0.71
C ALA A 225 8.29 44.05 -1.79
N LYS A 226 8.99 42.98 -2.24
CA LYS A 226 9.94 43.02 -3.36
C LYS A 226 9.27 43.04 -4.75
N GLY A 227 7.94 43.10 -4.83
CA GLY A 227 7.21 43.18 -6.10
C GLY A 227 7.10 41.84 -6.85
N VAL A 228 7.38 40.71 -6.22
CA VAL A 228 7.23 39.38 -6.88
C VAL A 228 5.78 39.18 -7.28
N PRO A 229 5.48 38.84 -8.55
CA PRO A 229 4.11 38.58 -9.01
C PRO A 229 3.40 37.51 -8.17
N VAL A 230 2.12 37.74 -7.86
CA VAL A 230 1.33 36.87 -6.96
C VAL A 230 1.42 35.42 -7.37
N ASN A 231 1.30 35.09 -8.66
CA ASN A 231 1.38 33.70 -9.11
C ASN A 231 2.75 33.07 -8.82
N LYS A 232 3.85 33.82 -8.96
CA LYS A 232 5.20 33.34 -8.61
C LYS A 232 5.38 33.16 -7.10
N VAL A 233 4.72 34.00 -6.27
CA VAL A 233 4.70 33.81 -4.82
C VAL A 233 4.07 32.47 -4.48
N TYR A 234 2.92 32.12 -5.09
CA TYR A 234 2.25 30.84 -4.82
C TYR A 234 3.00 29.64 -5.39
N SER A 235 3.42 29.66 -6.65
CA SER A 235 4.08 28.52 -7.29
C SER A 235 5.52 28.28 -6.82
N GLY A 236 6.25 29.36 -6.45
CA GLY A 236 7.65 29.28 -6.06
C GLY A 236 7.87 29.24 -4.54
N HIS A 237 7.29 30.18 -3.81
CA HIS A 237 7.57 30.34 -2.38
C HIS A 237 6.62 29.54 -1.50
N ILE A 238 5.31 29.65 -1.74
CA ILE A 238 4.31 28.96 -0.91
C ILE A 238 4.33 27.47 -1.20
N PHE A 239 4.17 27.06 -2.46
CA PHE A 239 4.10 25.64 -2.84
C PHE A 239 5.32 24.85 -2.35
N ARG A 240 6.53 25.39 -2.53
CA ARG A 240 7.77 24.72 -2.12
C ARG A 240 7.81 24.42 -0.63
N ASN A 241 7.27 25.29 0.21
CA ASN A 241 7.22 25.05 1.65
C ASN A 241 6.03 24.19 2.04
N SER A 242 4.85 24.40 1.42
CA SER A 242 3.64 23.66 1.74
C SER A 242 3.66 22.20 1.32
N ILE A 243 4.55 21.79 0.39
CA ILE A 243 4.68 20.39 -0.04
C ILE A 243 5.60 19.56 0.88
N LEU A 244 6.34 20.20 1.79
CA LEU A 244 7.29 19.50 2.67
C LEU A 244 6.66 18.37 3.49
N PRO A 245 5.49 18.53 4.13
CA PRO A 245 4.85 17.43 4.85
C PRO A 245 4.48 16.26 3.92
N ILE A 246 4.08 16.53 2.68
CA ILE A 246 3.79 15.49 1.69
C ILE A 246 5.08 14.75 1.31
N ALA A 247 6.19 15.48 1.12
CA ALA A 247 7.50 14.90 0.84
C ALA A 247 7.97 13.98 1.97
N ALA A 248 7.64 14.31 3.24
CA ALA A 248 7.95 13.48 4.39
C ALA A 248 7.29 12.10 4.34
N PHE A 249 6.10 11.99 3.74
CA PHE A 249 5.38 10.72 3.59
C PHE A 249 5.64 10.01 2.26
N PHE A 250 6.42 10.65 1.35
CA PHE A 250 6.61 10.11 0.00
C PHE A 250 7.36 8.77 -0.02
N GLY A 251 8.28 8.55 0.91
CA GLY A 251 8.96 7.25 1.09
C GLY A 251 7.97 6.12 1.40
N PHE A 252 7.02 6.37 2.30
CA PHE A 252 5.94 5.42 2.58
C PHE A 252 5.00 5.23 1.38
N SER A 253 4.75 6.27 0.60
CA SER A 253 3.95 6.17 -0.62
C SER A 253 4.61 5.24 -1.64
N ILE A 254 5.94 5.32 -1.82
CA ILE A 254 6.69 4.45 -2.73
C ILE A 254 6.60 2.98 -2.28
N THR A 255 6.87 2.69 -1.01
CA THR A 255 6.82 1.30 -0.52
C THR A 255 5.39 0.78 -0.43
N GLY A 256 4.44 1.65 -0.16
CA GLY A 256 3.00 1.36 -0.17
C GLY A 256 2.48 0.87 -1.53
N LEU A 257 3.17 1.18 -2.65
CA LEU A 257 2.81 0.66 -3.97
C LEU A 257 2.80 -0.88 -4.03
N PHE A 258 3.47 -1.55 -3.11
CA PHE A 258 3.59 -3.01 -3.07
C PHE A 258 2.80 -3.66 -1.93
N SER A 259 2.20 -2.85 -1.02
CA SER A 259 1.53 -3.38 0.17
C SER A 259 0.14 -3.96 -0.09
N GLY A 260 -0.55 -3.48 -1.14
CA GLY A 260 -1.90 -3.90 -1.47
C GLY A 260 -3.00 -3.22 -0.64
N GLY A 261 -4.19 -3.16 -1.21
CA GLY A 261 -5.40 -2.67 -0.57
C GLY A 261 -6.38 -3.82 -0.30
N ILE A 262 -6.40 -4.35 0.92
CA ILE A 262 -7.20 -5.54 1.26
C ILE A 262 -8.65 -5.39 0.80
N PHE A 263 -9.33 -4.34 1.22
CA PHE A 263 -10.76 -4.17 0.93
C PHE A 263 -11.04 -3.95 -0.56
N VAL A 264 -10.28 -3.09 -1.25
CA VAL A 264 -10.53 -2.80 -2.66
C VAL A 264 -10.21 -4.02 -3.52
N GLU A 265 -9.07 -4.68 -3.28
CA GLU A 265 -8.67 -5.87 -4.04
C GLU A 265 -9.65 -7.02 -3.83
N THR A 266 -10.16 -7.21 -2.59
CA THR A 266 -11.14 -8.25 -2.29
C THR A 266 -12.50 -7.96 -2.90
N ILE A 267 -13.03 -6.74 -2.77
CA ILE A 267 -14.36 -6.39 -3.28
C ILE A 267 -14.42 -6.40 -4.80
N PHE A 268 -13.37 -5.90 -5.45
CA PHE A 268 -13.26 -5.93 -6.92
C PHE A 268 -12.69 -7.26 -7.45
N GLY A 269 -12.45 -8.27 -6.59
CA GLY A 269 -11.83 -9.52 -7.00
C GLY A 269 -10.51 -9.32 -7.75
N TYR A 270 -9.83 -8.19 -7.49
CA TYR A 270 -8.59 -7.81 -8.15
C TYR A 270 -7.43 -8.62 -7.56
N PRO A 271 -6.74 -9.47 -8.36
CA PRO A 271 -5.78 -10.44 -7.83
C PRO A 271 -4.46 -9.79 -7.42
N GLY A 272 -4.46 -9.13 -6.26
CA GLY A 272 -3.31 -8.45 -5.67
C GLY A 272 -2.84 -9.07 -4.35
N MET A 273 -1.86 -8.40 -3.72
CA MET A 273 -1.21 -8.83 -2.46
C MET A 273 -2.17 -8.76 -1.27
N GLY A 274 -3.02 -7.73 -1.21
CA GLY A 274 -4.00 -7.56 -0.14
C GLY A 274 -5.11 -8.61 -0.20
N GLN A 275 -5.59 -8.95 -1.40
CA GLN A 275 -6.54 -10.04 -1.59
C GLN A 275 -5.91 -11.38 -1.18
N LEU A 276 -4.66 -11.64 -1.61
CA LEU A 276 -3.93 -12.84 -1.23
C LEU A 276 -3.80 -12.95 0.30
N PHE A 277 -3.44 -11.85 0.97
CA PHE A 277 -3.32 -11.81 2.42
C PHE A 277 -4.64 -12.15 3.12
N TYR A 278 -5.75 -11.53 2.68
CA TYR A 278 -7.06 -11.77 3.25
C TYR A 278 -7.52 -13.24 3.08
N GLN A 279 -7.37 -13.79 1.87
CA GLN A 279 -7.69 -15.17 1.57
C GLN A 279 -6.85 -16.13 2.43
N SER A 280 -5.55 -15.90 2.51
CA SER A 280 -4.64 -16.74 3.29
C SER A 280 -4.94 -16.77 4.79
N ILE A 281 -5.46 -15.65 5.35
CA ILE A 281 -5.94 -15.63 6.74
C ILE A 281 -7.18 -16.52 6.89
N GLN A 282 -8.14 -16.42 5.99
CA GLN A 282 -9.36 -17.25 6.05
C GLN A 282 -9.06 -18.72 5.87
N ASP A 283 -8.17 -19.04 4.94
CA ASP A 283 -7.77 -20.43 4.61
C ASP A 283 -6.70 -20.96 5.59
N ARG A 284 -6.27 -20.16 6.56
CA ARG A 284 -5.23 -20.51 7.55
C ARG A 284 -3.91 -20.91 6.91
N ASP A 285 -3.56 -20.28 5.80
CA ASP A 285 -2.30 -20.52 5.11
C ASP A 285 -1.15 -19.76 5.79
N TYR A 286 -0.59 -20.37 6.84
CA TYR A 286 0.40 -19.72 7.71
C TYR A 286 1.65 -19.29 6.97
N SER A 287 2.11 -20.07 5.97
CA SER A 287 3.30 -19.75 5.21
C SER A 287 3.12 -18.47 4.41
N VAL A 288 1.97 -18.29 3.77
CA VAL A 288 1.64 -17.09 3.02
C VAL A 288 1.42 -15.90 3.96
N VAL A 289 0.65 -16.08 5.04
CA VAL A 289 0.38 -15.00 6.02
C VAL A 289 1.67 -14.46 6.62
N THR A 290 2.55 -15.34 7.13
CA THR A 290 3.81 -14.93 7.76
C THR A 290 4.72 -14.20 6.78
N THR A 291 4.83 -14.71 5.55
CA THR A 291 5.66 -14.09 4.51
C THR A 291 5.12 -12.72 4.13
N LEU A 292 3.80 -12.56 3.93
CA LEU A 292 3.18 -11.28 3.59
C LEU A 292 3.29 -10.26 4.74
N MET A 293 3.15 -10.69 6.00
CA MET A 293 3.35 -9.82 7.16
C MET A 293 4.77 -9.31 7.25
N LEU A 294 5.78 -10.18 7.07
CA LEU A 294 7.18 -9.77 7.06
C LEU A 294 7.50 -8.85 5.88
N PHE A 295 6.98 -9.18 4.70
CA PHE A 295 7.16 -8.35 3.51
C PHE A 295 6.57 -6.95 3.72
N SER A 296 5.35 -6.85 4.23
CA SER A 296 4.70 -5.56 4.54
C SER A 296 5.44 -4.77 5.62
N GLY A 297 5.94 -5.45 6.66
CA GLY A 297 6.75 -4.84 7.70
C GLY A 297 8.10 -4.33 7.16
N PHE A 298 8.77 -5.12 6.31
CA PHE A 298 9.99 -4.71 5.62
C PHE A 298 9.73 -3.47 4.76
N LEU A 299 8.66 -3.45 3.96
CA LEU A 299 8.26 -2.29 3.16
C LEU A 299 8.01 -1.05 4.02
N THR A 300 7.36 -1.21 5.16
CA THR A 300 7.09 -0.10 6.10
C THR A 300 8.38 0.51 6.63
N LEU A 301 9.34 -0.33 7.06
CA LEU A 301 10.64 0.13 7.55
C LEU A 301 11.48 0.78 6.42
N MET A 302 11.45 0.20 5.23
CA MET A 302 12.06 0.81 4.03
C MET A 302 11.41 2.15 3.70
N GLY A 303 10.09 2.27 3.81
CA GLY A 303 9.35 3.50 3.60
C GLY A 303 9.78 4.60 4.57
N SER A 304 9.94 4.26 5.85
CA SER A 304 10.47 5.18 6.87
C SER A 304 11.88 5.66 6.50
N MET A 305 12.77 4.75 6.15
CA MET A 305 14.13 5.10 5.75
C MET A 305 14.15 6.00 4.49
N LEU A 306 13.33 5.66 3.47
CA LEU A 306 13.22 6.48 2.27
C LEU A 306 12.65 7.87 2.57
N SER A 307 11.66 7.98 3.44
CA SER A 307 11.09 9.25 3.88
C SER A 307 12.15 10.15 4.54
N ASP A 308 12.98 9.60 5.42
CA ASP A 308 14.08 10.36 6.05
C ASP A 308 15.12 10.83 5.02
N ILE A 309 15.47 9.98 4.05
CA ILE A 309 16.40 10.34 2.98
C ILE A 309 15.82 11.45 2.12
N ILE A 310 14.55 11.33 1.72
CA ILE A 310 13.86 12.34 0.90
C ILE A 310 13.79 13.68 1.66
N MET A 311 13.43 13.64 2.95
CA MET A 311 13.39 14.85 3.78
C MET A 311 14.77 15.51 3.90
N ALA A 312 15.84 14.75 4.09
CA ALA A 312 17.21 15.28 4.13
C ALA A 312 17.65 15.93 2.79
N ILE A 313 17.10 15.47 1.66
CA ILE A 313 17.36 16.06 0.33
C ILE A 313 16.52 17.33 0.14
N VAL A 314 15.24 17.30 0.52
CA VAL A 314 14.28 18.40 0.25
C VAL A 314 14.47 19.56 1.23
N ASP A 315 14.77 19.26 2.50
CA ASP A 315 15.08 20.28 3.51
C ASP A 315 16.47 20.05 4.15
N PRO A 316 17.52 20.66 3.63
CA PRO A 316 18.88 20.53 4.17
C PRO A 316 19.06 21.10 5.59
N ARG A 317 18.05 21.80 6.13
CA ARG A 317 18.06 22.34 7.49
C ARG A 317 17.80 21.29 8.56
N ILE A 318 17.17 20.17 8.16
CA ILE A 318 16.95 19.03 9.04
C ILE A 318 18.27 18.28 9.16
N LYS A 319 19.03 18.58 10.24
CA LYS A 319 20.14 17.74 10.66
C LYS A 319 19.52 16.50 11.32
N LEU A 320 19.57 15.39 10.62
CA LEU A 320 19.25 14.08 11.19
C LEU A 320 20.47 13.69 12.06
N ASP A 321 20.42 13.99 13.36
CA ASP A 321 21.40 13.61 14.37
C ASP A 321 21.37 12.10 14.63
#